data_7b88ca210193397a78919a70d40cc691
#
_entry.id   7b88ca210193397a78919a70d40cc691
#
_cell.length_a   1.000
_cell.length_b   1.000
_cell.length_c   1.000
_cell.angle_alpha   90.00
_cell.angle_beta   90.00
_cell.angle_gamma   90.00
#
_symmetry.space_group_name_H-M   'P 1'
#
loop_
_entity.id
_entity.type
_entity.pdbx_description
1 polymer ?
#
loop_
_entity_poly.entity_id
_entity_poly.type
_entity_poly.pdbx_seq_one_letter_code
_entity_poly.pdbx_strand_id
1 'polypeptide(L)'
;RESVERVVGYLKARKFPCDMFHGGMEQPDRERALYKFRNGSCHVLISTDLAARGLDIPEVGHIIHYHLPVNEEAFTHRNGRTARWDATGTSYLILHVEEKLPSYIPEEMETVALPENPPRPPKSLWATIYIGKGKKDKISKGDILGFLCKKGGLQSAEIGKIDVNDRYAYAAISRTKLRSVLNNVKGEKIKSVKTIVEEVR
;
A
#
# COMPACT_ATOMS: atom_id res chain seq x y z
N ARG A 1 -7.73 16.63 -3.06
CA ARG A 1 -8.25 15.51 -3.83
C ARG A 1 -7.70 15.54 -5.25
N GLU A 2 -7.99 16.57 -6.01
CA GLU A 2 -7.55 16.71 -7.41
C GLU A 2 -6.04 16.51 -7.59
N SER A 3 -5.23 17.05 -6.69
CA SER A 3 -3.77 16.87 -6.72
C SER A 3 -3.37 15.40 -6.57
N VAL A 4 -4.05 14.63 -5.72
CA VAL A 4 -3.81 13.18 -5.56
C VAL A 4 -4.11 12.45 -6.85
N GLU A 5 -5.29 12.68 -7.45
CA GLU A 5 -5.71 12.05 -8.70
C GLU A 5 -4.75 12.41 -9.85
N ARG A 6 -4.32 13.67 -9.94
CA ARG A 6 -3.37 14.15 -10.95
C ARG A 6 -2.00 13.49 -10.79
N VAL A 7 -1.44 13.44 -9.58
CA VAL A 7 -0.12 12.83 -9.32
C VAL A 7 -0.16 11.34 -9.62
N VAL A 8 -1.20 10.63 -9.18
CA VAL A 8 -1.38 9.20 -9.48
C VAL A 8 -1.49 8.96 -10.98
N GLY A 9 -2.29 9.76 -11.69
CA GLY A 9 -2.41 9.68 -13.15
C GLY A 9 -1.07 9.86 -13.86
N TYR A 10 -0.30 10.85 -13.44
CA TYR A 10 1.04 11.11 -13.98
C TYR A 10 2.01 9.95 -13.75
N LEU A 11 2.03 9.40 -12.54
CA LEU A 11 2.90 8.28 -12.17
C LEU A 11 2.50 6.98 -12.88
N LYS A 12 1.19 6.67 -12.91
CA LYS A 12 0.69 5.47 -13.61
C LYS A 12 0.93 5.50 -15.11
N ALA A 13 0.82 6.68 -15.76
CA ALA A 13 1.15 6.84 -17.17
C ALA A 13 2.63 6.48 -17.47
N ARG A 14 3.51 6.64 -16.47
CA ARG A 14 4.94 6.25 -16.51
C ARG A 14 5.19 4.84 -15.97
N LYS A 15 4.14 4.05 -15.77
CA LYS A 15 4.21 2.69 -15.22
C LYS A 15 4.83 2.62 -13.82
N PHE A 16 4.71 3.70 -13.06
CA PHE A 16 5.16 3.75 -11.68
C PHE A 16 4.11 3.09 -10.76
N PRO A 17 4.47 2.08 -9.96
CA PRO A 17 3.53 1.38 -9.09
C PRO A 17 3.14 2.26 -7.90
N CYS A 18 1.94 2.80 -7.92
CA CYS A 18 1.38 3.61 -6.84
C CYS A 18 -0.13 3.43 -6.74
N ASP A 19 -0.67 3.71 -5.56
CA ASP A 19 -2.11 3.80 -5.32
C ASP A 19 -2.48 5.15 -4.69
N MET A 20 -3.77 5.47 -4.73
CA MET A 20 -4.31 6.68 -4.12
C MET A 20 -5.16 6.35 -2.90
N PHE A 21 -5.26 7.33 -1.99
CA PHE A 21 -6.12 7.24 -0.83
C PHE A 21 -6.67 8.62 -0.45
N HIS A 22 -7.97 8.84 -0.69
CA HIS A 22 -8.65 10.10 -0.33
C HIS A 22 -10.15 9.88 -0.05
N GLY A 23 -10.77 10.85 0.59
CA GLY A 23 -12.17 10.75 1.03
C GLY A 23 -13.22 10.67 -0.08
N GLY A 24 -12.86 10.96 -1.34
CA GLY A 24 -13.77 10.82 -2.48
C GLY A 24 -13.78 9.43 -3.12
N MET A 25 -12.99 8.48 -2.59
CA MET A 25 -13.00 7.10 -3.06
C MET A 25 -14.10 6.30 -2.36
N GLU A 26 -14.66 5.32 -3.06
CA GLU A 26 -15.54 4.33 -2.46
C GLU A 26 -14.81 3.50 -1.40
N GLN A 27 -15.53 3.06 -0.38
CA GLN A 27 -14.93 2.32 0.75
C GLN A 27 -14.17 1.06 0.31
N PRO A 28 -14.66 0.22 -0.62
CA PRO A 28 -13.91 -0.95 -1.09
C PRO A 28 -12.58 -0.61 -1.75
N ASP A 29 -12.51 0.51 -2.50
CA ASP A 29 -11.29 0.94 -3.17
C ASP A 29 -10.26 1.48 -2.17
N ARG A 30 -10.73 2.19 -1.13
CA ARG A 30 -9.88 2.66 -0.03
C ARG A 30 -9.27 1.48 0.72
N GLU A 31 -10.07 0.48 1.07
CA GLU A 31 -9.60 -0.73 1.74
C GLU A 31 -8.57 -1.47 0.87
N ARG A 32 -8.85 -1.63 -0.41
CA ARG A 32 -7.96 -2.28 -1.37
C ARG A 32 -6.59 -1.60 -1.45
N ALA A 33 -6.57 -0.28 -1.62
CA ALA A 33 -5.33 0.50 -1.67
C ALA A 33 -4.51 0.35 -0.37
N LEU A 34 -5.20 0.41 0.78
CA LEU A 34 -4.58 0.26 2.08
C LEU A 34 -4.00 -1.14 2.29
N TYR A 35 -4.72 -2.20 1.91
CA TYR A 35 -4.21 -3.57 2.00
C TYR A 35 -2.98 -3.80 1.14
N LYS A 36 -2.99 -3.30 -0.10
CA LYS A 36 -1.83 -3.38 -1.01
C LYS A 36 -0.61 -2.65 -0.43
N PHE A 37 -0.81 -1.51 0.18
CA PHE A 37 0.26 -0.77 0.83
C PHE A 37 0.77 -1.50 2.09
N ARG A 38 -0.11 -1.96 2.96
CA ARG A 38 0.23 -2.68 4.20
C ARG A 38 0.91 -4.02 3.99
N ASN A 39 0.65 -4.70 2.90
CA ASN A 39 1.26 -6.00 2.59
C ASN A 39 2.47 -5.92 1.67
N GLY A 40 2.89 -4.71 1.29
CA GLY A 40 4.06 -4.46 0.48
C GLY A 40 3.89 -4.75 -1.02
N SER A 41 2.67 -4.99 -1.52
CA SER A 41 2.44 -5.14 -2.96
C SER A 41 2.34 -3.80 -3.69
N CYS A 42 2.14 -2.71 -2.96
CA CYS A 42 2.28 -1.33 -3.40
C CYS A 42 3.19 -0.58 -2.42
N HIS A 43 4.22 0.10 -2.92
CA HIS A 43 5.21 0.80 -2.08
C HIS A 43 4.95 2.29 -1.95
N VAL A 44 4.10 2.87 -2.80
CA VAL A 44 3.82 4.32 -2.80
C VAL A 44 2.31 4.56 -2.72
N LEU A 45 1.90 5.22 -1.65
CA LEU A 45 0.52 5.62 -1.43
C LEU A 45 0.42 7.15 -1.46
N ILE A 46 -0.34 7.70 -2.40
CA ILE A 46 -0.59 9.13 -2.51
C ILE A 46 -1.89 9.45 -1.78
N SER A 47 -1.81 10.29 -0.76
CA SER A 47 -2.97 10.55 0.12
C SER A 47 -3.18 12.03 0.40
N THR A 48 -4.40 12.37 0.80
CA THR A 48 -4.72 13.65 1.43
C THR A 48 -4.53 13.56 2.95
N ASP A 49 -4.26 14.68 3.62
CA ASP A 49 -4.11 14.74 5.08
C ASP A 49 -5.32 14.17 5.83
N LEU A 50 -6.52 14.58 5.41
CA LEU A 50 -7.75 14.15 6.06
C LEU A 50 -7.95 12.63 5.97
N ALA A 51 -7.62 12.04 4.84
CA ALA A 51 -7.74 10.61 4.64
C ALA A 51 -6.64 9.83 5.39
N ALA A 52 -5.45 10.41 5.52
CA ALA A 52 -4.33 9.81 6.24
C ALA A 52 -4.52 9.83 7.78
N ARG A 53 -5.37 10.71 8.30
CA ARG A 53 -5.69 10.75 9.74
C ARG A 53 -6.47 9.49 10.13
N GLY A 54 -6.03 8.85 11.22
CA GLY A 54 -6.70 7.64 11.74
C GLY A 54 -6.46 6.36 10.94
N LEU A 55 -5.62 6.39 9.89
CA LEU A 55 -5.21 5.16 9.23
C LEU A 55 -4.25 4.38 10.13
N ASP A 56 -4.56 3.11 10.31
CA ASP A 56 -3.61 2.13 10.82
C ASP A 56 -2.64 1.72 9.70
N ILE A 57 -1.77 2.67 9.33
CA ILE A 57 -0.68 2.42 8.40
C ILE A 57 0.53 2.00 9.23
N PRO A 58 1.17 0.87 8.91
CA PRO A 58 2.44 0.52 9.51
C PRO A 58 3.48 1.62 9.22
N GLU A 59 4.54 1.63 9.97
CA GLU A 59 5.63 2.59 9.82
C GLU A 59 6.05 2.75 8.37
N VAL A 60 6.00 3.98 7.88
CA VAL A 60 6.48 4.34 6.54
C VAL A 60 7.91 4.85 6.67
N GLY A 61 8.82 4.29 5.88
CA GLY A 61 10.22 4.73 5.87
C GLY A 61 10.40 6.13 5.32
N HIS A 62 9.51 6.57 4.43
CA HIS A 62 9.63 7.86 3.74
C HIS A 62 8.29 8.57 3.64
N ILE A 63 8.30 9.88 3.94
CA ILE A 63 7.17 10.78 3.71
C ILE A 63 7.61 11.86 2.73
N ILE A 64 6.80 12.10 1.70
CA ILE A 64 7.06 13.15 0.71
C ILE A 64 5.92 14.18 0.79
N HIS A 65 6.24 15.38 1.23
CA HIS A 65 5.32 16.51 1.23
C HIS A 65 5.29 17.12 -0.18
N TYR A 66 4.34 16.66 -0.99
CA TYR A 66 4.12 17.20 -2.34
C TYR A 66 3.62 18.66 -2.32
N HIS A 67 2.83 19.01 -1.33
CA HIS A 67 2.51 20.37 -0.97
C HIS A 67 2.96 20.60 0.48
N LEU A 68 3.47 21.79 0.76
CA LEU A 68 3.82 22.16 2.13
C LEU A 68 2.63 21.97 3.07
N PRO A 69 2.85 21.51 4.29
CA PRO A 69 1.83 21.48 5.32
C PRO A 69 1.31 22.90 5.61
N VAL A 70 0.03 23.03 5.88
CA VAL A 70 -0.59 24.34 6.12
C VAL A 70 -0.23 24.93 7.48
N ASN A 71 0.24 24.12 8.42
CA ASN A 71 0.68 24.52 9.77
C ASN A 71 1.54 23.43 10.40
N GLU A 72 2.11 23.74 11.57
CA GLU A 72 2.96 22.82 12.35
C GLU A 72 2.23 21.54 12.76
N GLU A 73 0.96 21.62 13.15
CA GLU A 73 0.16 20.45 13.50
C GLU A 73 0.04 19.46 12.33
N ALA A 74 -0.22 19.98 11.12
CA ALA A 74 -0.26 19.15 9.91
C ALA A 74 1.10 18.54 9.59
N PHE A 75 2.19 19.29 9.78
CA PHE A 75 3.56 18.79 9.62
C PHE A 75 3.85 17.65 10.59
N THR A 76 3.56 17.85 11.87
CA THR A 76 3.75 16.84 12.92
C THR A 76 2.90 15.59 12.68
N HIS A 77 1.62 15.75 12.32
CA HIS A 77 0.73 14.63 12.02
C HIS A 77 1.17 13.81 10.80
N ARG A 78 1.68 14.46 9.75
CA ARG A 78 2.23 13.75 8.60
C ARG A 78 3.46 12.96 8.99
N ASN A 79 4.42 13.61 9.67
CA ASN A 79 5.67 12.97 10.10
C ASN A 79 5.45 11.89 11.16
N GLY A 80 4.40 11.97 11.96
CA GLY A 80 4.02 10.94 12.91
C GLY A 80 3.59 9.60 12.28
N ARG A 81 3.67 9.44 10.95
CA ARG A 81 3.54 8.16 10.24
C ARG A 81 4.87 7.46 10.03
N THR A 82 5.97 8.16 10.24
CA THR A 82 7.34 7.61 10.20
C THR A 82 7.99 7.74 11.57
N ALA A 83 9.08 7.02 11.80
CA ALA A 83 9.89 7.12 13.01
C ALA A 83 9.11 6.93 14.33
N ARG A 84 8.25 5.90 14.40
CA ARG A 84 7.64 5.50 15.67
C ARG A 84 8.60 4.63 16.46
N TRP A 85 8.77 4.97 17.75
CA TRP A 85 9.64 4.30 18.72
C TRP A 85 11.11 4.29 18.26
N ASP A 86 11.66 3.18 17.87
CA ASP A 86 13.09 3.03 17.49
C ASP A 86 13.33 3.05 15.96
N ALA A 87 12.30 3.35 15.14
CA ALA A 87 12.45 3.37 13.69
C ALA A 87 12.93 4.75 13.20
N THR A 88 13.90 4.76 12.30
CA THR A 88 14.35 5.97 11.59
C THR A 88 13.53 6.17 10.32
N GLY A 89 13.01 7.37 10.10
CA GLY A 89 12.30 7.71 8.88
C GLY A 89 12.78 9.02 8.29
N THR A 90 12.63 9.17 6.98
CA THR A 90 13.04 10.37 6.26
C THR A 90 11.82 11.12 5.74
N SER A 91 11.81 12.43 5.95
CA SER A 91 10.80 13.35 5.45
C SER A 91 11.40 14.23 4.35
N TYR A 92 10.75 14.26 3.20
CA TYR A 92 11.15 15.06 2.04
C TYR A 92 10.13 16.16 1.79
N LEU A 93 10.60 17.36 1.45
CA LEU A 93 9.78 18.48 1.04
C LEU A 93 10.06 18.81 -0.42
N ILE A 94 9.01 18.93 -1.22
CA ILE A 94 9.13 19.46 -2.58
C ILE A 94 8.76 20.94 -2.51
N LEU A 95 9.72 21.80 -2.83
CA LEU A 95 9.57 23.26 -2.83
C LEU A 95 9.62 23.77 -4.27
N HIS A 96 8.68 24.65 -4.61
CA HIS A 96 8.83 25.50 -5.79
C HIS A 96 9.86 26.61 -5.51
N VAL A 97 10.53 27.10 -6.53
CA VAL A 97 11.59 28.13 -6.39
C VAL A 97 11.12 29.41 -5.72
N GLU A 98 9.85 29.73 -5.79
CA GLU A 98 9.23 30.92 -5.18
C GLU A 98 8.62 30.61 -3.79
N GLU A 99 8.54 29.36 -3.37
CA GLU A 99 8.01 29.00 -2.05
C GLU A 99 9.07 29.22 -0.97
N LYS A 100 8.64 29.89 0.10
CA LYS A 100 9.47 30.06 1.30
C LYS A 100 9.19 28.94 2.28
N LEU A 101 10.26 28.47 2.92
CA LEU A 101 10.15 27.50 3.98
C LEU A 101 9.38 28.09 5.16
N PRO A 102 8.31 27.46 5.63
CA PRO A 102 7.60 27.91 6.81
C PRO A 102 8.46 27.82 8.08
N SER A 103 8.27 28.76 9.01
CA SER A 103 9.07 28.88 10.24
C SER A 103 8.98 27.68 11.19
N TYR A 104 7.96 26.84 11.07
CA TYR A 104 7.80 25.62 11.86
C TYR A 104 8.57 24.42 11.28
N ILE A 105 9.22 24.58 10.14
CA ILE A 105 10.07 23.55 9.55
C ILE A 105 11.52 23.87 9.94
N PRO A 106 12.29 22.90 10.46
CA PRO A 106 13.70 23.13 10.82
C PRO A 106 14.51 23.67 9.63
N GLU A 107 15.36 24.65 9.88
CA GLU A 107 16.23 25.25 8.84
C GLU A 107 17.37 24.28 8.45
N GLU A 108 17.76 23.38 9.35
CA GLU A 108 18.81 22.40 9.14
C GLU A 108 18.33 21.24 8.28
N MET A 109 18.22 21.46 6.97
CA MET A 109 17.81 20.44 6.00
C MET A 109 18.83 20.30 4.89
N GLU A 110 19.05 19.04 4.48
CA GLU A 110 19.86 18.75 3.32
C GLU A 110 19.07 18.95 2.03
N THR A 111 19.66 19.64 1.06
CA THR A 111 19.10 19.70 -0.29
C THR A 111 19.51 18.43 -1.05
N VAL A 112 18.52 17.65 -1.46
CA VAL A 112 18.74 16.43 -2.24
C VAL A 112 18.80 16.77 -3.73
N ALA A 113 19.95 16.56 -4.35
CA ALA A 113 20.07 16.64 -5.79
C ALA A 113 19.42 15.41 -6.44
N LEU A 114 18.46 15.63 -7.34
CA LEU A 114 17.86 14.54 -8.09
C LEU A 114 18.78 14.15 -9.25
N PRO A 115 18.98 12.84 -9.48
CA PRO A 115 19.76 12.37 -10.64
C PRO A 115 19.03 12.71 -11.94
N GLU A 116 19.77 13.08 -12.99
CA GLU A 116 19.20 13.36 -14.32
C GLU A 116 18.42 12.16 -14.88
N ASN A 117 18.93 10.96 -14.63
CA ASN A 117 18.34 9.69 -15.08
C ASN A 117 18.06 8.80 -13.84
N PRO A 118 16.95 8.99 -13.15
CA PRO A 118 16.62 8.17 -11.98
C PRO A 118 16.38 6.70 -12.40
N PRO A 119 16.81 5.72 -11.60
CA PRO A 119 16.54 4.33 -11.86
C PRO A 119 15.02 4.07 -11.84
N ARG A 120 14.58 3.06 -12.60
CA ARG A 120 13.18 2.63 -12.52
C ARG A 120 12.89 2.08 -11.12
N PRO A 121 11.70 2.37 -10.56
CA PRO A 121 11.33 1.83 -9.26
C PRO A 121 11.31 0.29 -9.32
N PRO A 122 11.81 -0.39 -8.28
CA PRO A 122 11.77 -1.83 -8.23
C PRO A 122 10.32 -2.32 -8.22
N LYS A 123 10.07 -3.43 -8.90
CA LYS A 123 8.78 -4.12 -8.79
C LYS A 123 8.65 -4.70 -7.38
N SER A 124 7.45 -4.59 -6.79
CA SER A 124 7.17 -5.26 -5.54
C SER A 124 7.37 -6.78 -5.66
N LEU A 125 7.99 -7.39 -4.66
CA LEU A 125 8.12 -8.85 -4.53
C LEU A 125 6.77 -9.52 -4.26
N TRP A 126 5.80 -8.77 -3.76
CA TRP A 126 4.48 -9.24 -3.39
C TRP A 126 3.42 -8.84 -4.41
N ALA A 127 2.41 -9.68 -4.56
CA ALA A 127 1.16 -9.37 -5.24
C ALA A 127 0.00 -9.65 -4.28
N THR A 128 -1.03 -8.80 -4.30
CA THR A 128 -2.24 -9.02 -3.50
C THR A 128 -3.25 -9.83 -4.30
N ILE A 129 -3.80 -10.87 -3.69
CA ILE A 129 -4.96 -11.59 -4.18
C ILE A 129 -6.18 -11.33 -3.27
N TYR A 130 -7.33 -11.22 -3.90
CA TYR A 130 -8.64 -11.17 -3.27
C TYR A 130 -9.22 -12.58 -3.20
N ILE A 131 -9.85 -12.90 -2.09
CA ILE A 131 -10.54 -14.17 -1.84
C ILE A 131 -11.96 -13.82 -1.40
N GLY A 132 -12.97 -14.20 -2.20
CA GLY A 132 -14.38 -13.82 -2.02
C GLY A 132 -15.10 -14.52 -0.87
N LYS A 133 -14.37 -14.94 0.19
CA LYS A 133 -14.88 -15.57 1.39
C LYS A 133 -14.13 -15.09 2.62
N GLY A 134 -14.83 -15.04 3.78
CA GLY A 134 -14.29 -14.51 5.01
C GLY A 134 -14.79 -15.19 6.28
N LYS A 135 -14.77 -14.46 7.40
CA LYS A 135 -15.14 -14.97 8.73
C LYS A 135 -16.56 -15.51 8.79
N LYS A 136 -17.52 -14.86 8.09
CA LYS A 136 -18.93 -15.32 8.02
C LYS A 136 -19.08 -16.66 7.31
N ASP A 137 -18.14 -17.00 6.45
CA ASP A 137 -18.04 -18.31 5.80
C ASP A 137 -17.21 -19.32 6.61
N LYS A 138 -16.86 -18.97 7.87
CA LYS A 138 -16.00 -19.76 8.77
C LYS A 138 -14.60 -20.01 8.21
N ILE A 139 -14.07 -19.06 7.42
CA ILE A 139 -12.72 -19.07 6.88
C ILE A 139 -11.79 -18.31 7.82
N SER A 140 -10.69 -18.93 8.18
CA SER A 140 -9.62 -18.37 9.00
C SER A 140 -8.34 -18.12 8.19
N LYS A 141 -7.37 -17.39 8.78
CA LYS A 141 -6.04 -17.22 8.18
C LYS A 141 -5.36 -18.56 7.90
N GLY A 142 -5.48 -19.53 8.81
CA GLY A 142 -4.90 -20.86 8.67
C GLY A 142 -5.52 -21.65 7.49
N ASP A 143 -6.82 -21.47 7.26
CA ASP A 143 -7.49 -22.13 6.13
C ASP A 143 -6.99 -21.58 4.79
N ILE A 144 -6.80 -20.24 4.70
CA ILE A 144 -6.25 -19.58 3.51
C ILE A 144 -4.79 -20.00 3.30
N LEU A 145 -3.98 -20.00 4.34
CA LEU A 145 -2.59 -20.46 4.28
C LEU A 145 -2.52 -21.89 3.77
N GLY A 146 -3.29 -22.81 4.37
CA GLY A 146 -3.34 -24.21 3.95
C GLY A 146 -3.83 -24.40 2.53
N PHE A 147 -4.81 -23.60 2.09
CA PHE A 147 -5.31 -23.62 0.72
C PHE A 147 -4.25 -23.16 -0.28
N LEU A 148 -3.58 -22.05 -0.01
CA LEU A 148 -2.53 -21.53 -0.89
C LEU A 148 -1.32 -22.48 -0.97
N CYS A 149 -0.96 -23.13 0.13
CA CYS A 149 0.08 -24.16 0.11
C CYS A 149 -0.33 -25.41 -0.66
N LYS A 150 -1.48 -26.01 -0.30
CA LYS A 150 -1.89 -27.32 -0.82
C LYS A 150 -2.43 -27.27 -2.24
N LYS A 151 -3.21 -26.23 -2.58
CA LYS A 151 -3.86 -26.06 -3.89
C LYS A 151 -3.12 -25.05 -4.76
N GLY A 152 -2.63 -23.96 -4.17
CA GLY A 152 -1.86 -22.93 -4.89
C GLY A 152 -0.43 -23.36 -5.23
N GLY A 153 0.11 -24.36 -4.53
CA GLY A 153 1.49 -24.83 -4.75
C GLY A 153 2.55 -23.88 -4.17
N LEU A 154 2.20 -23.06 -3.17
CA LEU A 154 3.12 -22.15 -2.52
C LEU A 154 3.78 -22.77 -1.28
N GLN A 155 5.02 -22.38 -1.04
CA GLN A 155 5.65 -22.57 0.26
C GLN A 155 5.21 -21.47 1.23
N SER A 156 5.25 -21.73 2.53
CA SER A 156 4.86 -20.75 3.55
C SER A 156 5.62 -19.41 3.44
N ALA A 157 6.90 -19.45 3.08
CA ALA A 157 7.72 -18.25 2.87
C ALA A 157 7.30 -17.41 1.63
N GLU A 158 6.54 -17.99 0.71
CA GLU A 158 5.99 -17.31 -0.47
C GLU A 158 4.63 -16.66 -0.22
N ILE A 159 4.13 -16.75 1.04
CA ILE A 159 2.86 -16.19 1.48
C ILE A 159 3.17 -15.14 2.55
N GLY A 160 2.81 -13.90 2.26
CA GLY A 160 2.97 -12.78 3.18
C GLY A 160 1.73 -12.58 4.06
N LYS A 161 1.39 -11.32 4.31
CA LYS A 161 0.28 -10.94 5.16
C LYS A 161 -1.06 -11.44 4.62
N ILE A 162 -1.85 -12.09 5.50
CA ILE A 162 -3.23 -12.50 5.24
C ILE A 162 -4.14 -11.71 6.17
N ASP A 163 -5.10 -10.98 5.60
CA ASP A 163 -6.14 -10.25 6.32
C ASP A 163 -7.51 -10.83 5.98
N VAL A 164 -8.22 -11.33 7.00
CA VAL A 164 -9.56 -11.96 6.84
C VAL A 164 -10.61 -11.01 7.39
N ASN A 165 -11.48 -10.53 6.51
CA ASN A 165 -12.64 -9.72 6.83
C ASN A 165 -13.90 -10.60 6.97
N ASP A 166 -15.04 -9.98 7.21
CA ASP A 166 -16.30 -10.70 7.41
C ASP A 166 -16.70 -11.54 6.20
N ARG A 167 -16.64 -10.98 5.00
CA ARG A 167 -17.14 -11.60 3.76
C ARG A 167 -16.06 -11.91 2.73
N TYR A 168 -14.83 -11.43 2.92
CA TYR A 168 -13.72 -11.61 1.99
C TYR A 168 -12.40 -11.59 2.74
N ALA A 169 -11.34 -11.95 2.05
CA ALA A 169 -9.99 -11.85 2.57
C ALA A 169 -9.02 -11.34 1.49
N TYR A 170 -7.90 -10.81 1.94
CA TYR A 170 -6.75 -10.48 1.11
C TYR A 170 -5.54 -11.29 1.58
N ALA A 171 -4.72 -11.71 0.63
CA ALA A 171 -3.44 -12.33 0.93
C ALA A 171 -2.34 -11.76 0.01
N ALA A 172 -1.17 -11.52 0.59
CA ALA A 172 0.03 -11.25 -0.19
C ALA A 172 0.67 -12.60 -0.57
N ILE A 173 1.03 -12.73 -1.83
CA ILE A 173 1.78 -13.90 -2.34
C ILE A 173 2.97 -13.43 -3.16
N SER A 174 3.98 -14.29 -3.30
CA SER A 174 5.12 -14.00 -4.17
C SER A 174 4.65 -13.63 -5.57
N ARG A 175 5.05 -12.45 -6.06
CA ARG A 175 4.64 -11.94 -7.38
C ARG A 175 5.03 -12.89 -8.52
N THR A 176 6.16 -13.55 -8.41
CA THR A 176 6.62 -14.52 -9.42
C THR A 176 5.71 -15.73 -9.55
N LYS A 177 4.98 -16.06 -8.49
CA LYS A 177 4.06 -17.19 -8.42
C LYS A 177 2.60 -16.85 -8.74
N LEU A 178 2.27 -15.56 -8.86
CA LEU A 178 0.88 -15.09 -9.00
C LEU A 178 0.12 -15.82 -10.11
N ARG A 179 0.68 -15.91 -11.31
CA ARG A 179 0.01 -16.52 -12.46
C ARG A 179 -0.26 -18.03 -12.25
N SER A 180 0.73 -18.75 -11.73
CA SER A 180 0.57 -20.20 -11.45
C SER A 180 -0.44 -20.43 -10.34
N VAL A 181 -0.41 -19.64 -9.26
CA VAL A 181 -1.38 -19.75 -8.16
C VAL A 181 -2.81 -19.54 -8.67
N LEU A 182 -3.07 -18.45 -9.40
CA LEU A 182 -4.41 -18.17 -9.92
C LEU A 182 -4.94 -19.28 -10.83
N ASN A 183 -4.07 -19.90 -11.63
CA ASN A 183 -4.43 -21.06 -12.45
C ASN A 183 -4.74 -22.29 -11.59
N ASN A 184 -3.89 -22.61 -10.61
CA ASN A 184 -4.01 -23.78 -9.75
C ASN A 184 -5.25 -23.75 -8.85
N VAL A 185 -5.62 -22.55 -8.35
CA VAL A 185 -6.76 -22.39 -7.43
C VAL A 185 -8.10 -22.18 -8.14
N LYS A 186 -8.10 -22.08 -9.46
CA LYS A 186 -9.32 -21.84 -10.24
C LYS A 186 -10.33 -22.96 -10.05
N GLY A 187 -11.49 -22.62 -9.49
CA GLY A 187 -12.57 -23.57 -9.22
C GLY A 187 -12.39 -24.44 -7.97
N GLU A 188 -11.26 -24.31 -7.27
CA GLU A 188 -10.99 -25.00 -6.03
C GLU A 188 -11.81 -24.46 -4.85
N LYS A 189 -11.91 -25.26 -3.80
CA LYS A 189 -12.66 -24.90 -2.59
C LYS A 189 -11.72 -24.70 -1.41
N ILE A 190 -11.99 -23.68 -0.60
CA ILE A 190 -11.41 -23.54 0.73
C ILE A 190 -12.33 -24.24 1.71
N LYS A 191 -11.83 -25.26 2.41
CA LYS A 191 -12.69 -26.23 3.12
C LYS A 191 -13.69 -26.84 2.13
N SER A 192 -14.96 -26.62 2.33
CA SER A 192 -16.03 -27.09 1.43
C SER A 192 -16.67 -25.97 0.64
N VAL A 193 -16.15 -24.73 0.76
CA VAL A 193 -16.76 -23.52 0.20
C VAL A 193 -16.05 -23.10 -1.08
N LYS A 194 -16.83 -23.04 -2.17
CA LYS A 194 -16.33 -22.50 -3.45
C LYS A 194 -16.12 -21.00 -3.32
N THR A 195 -15.00 -20.50 -3.81
CA THR A 195 -14.67 -19.08 -3.73
C THR A 195 -14.06 -18.57 -5.04
N ILE A 196 -14.10 -17.26 -5.20
CA ILE A 196 -13.38 -16.54 -6.25
C ILE A 196 -12.03 -16.14 -5.68
N VAL A 197 -10.98 -16.35 -6.48
CA VAL A 197 -9.63 -15.87 -6.18
C VAL A 197 -9.11 -15.10 -7.39
N GLU A 198 -8.76 -13.84 -7.20
CA GLU A 198 -8.31 -12.95 -8.28
C GLU A 198 -7.23 -11.99 -7.84
N GLU A 199 -6.44 -11.50 -8.80
CA GLU A 199 -5.43 -10.46 -8.53
C GLU A 199 -6.11 -9.13 -8.21
N VAL A 200 -5.64 -8.45 -7.18
CA VAL A 200 -6.00 -7.06 -6.87
C VAL A 200 -5.08 -6.13 -7.66
N ARG A 201 -5.63 -5.49 -8.66
CA ARG A 201 -4.92 -4.53 -9.53
C ARG A 201 -4.92 -3.11 -8.97
#